data_aaaa2598cb55ad1c0ce4c4548012a9fb
#
_entry.id   aaaa2598cb55ad1c0ce4c4548012a9fb
#
_cell.length_a   1.000
_cell.length_b   1.000
_cell.length_c   1.000
_cell.angle_alpha   90.00
_cell.angle_beta   90.00
_cell.angle_gamma   90.00
#
_symmetry.space_group_name_H-M   'P 1'
#
loop_
_entity.id
_entity.type
_entity.pdbx_description
1 polymer ?
#
loop_
_entity_poly.entity_id
_entity_poly.type
_entity_poly.pdbx_seq_one_letter_code
_entity_poly.pdbx_strand_id
1 'polypeptide(L)'
;MELRVALCQVHAEKDPGKNLLRLEDIVRRTDADLFVFPELYLSSYGGSLPKGFLDTAIPEMQGLCSERGCAVCVGAPVEDDGLRNSQFFITADDVHRYDKLHLARFGIYAENQYTAGTSLTMFQWKGMTFGMEVCYDIMFPEIHRAYALAGADVVISSAASAGPSRQFMERIGPARSLENTVYTVFLNNIGPCGDDKFWGGSCIYGPLGDMKAVADDGECVIVSVISTEEIARAREIRHHLEDLRRDIDWKV
;
A
#
# COMPACT_ATOMS: atom_id res chain seq x y z
N MET A 1 6.79 16.15 12.37
CA MET A 1 5.92 16.37 11.20
C MET A 1 4.79 15.37 11.26
N GLU A 2 3.58 15.78 10.86
CA GLU A 2 2.39 14.93 10.84
C GLU A 2 1.79 14.88 9.44
N LEU A 3 1.26 13.72 9.05
CA LEU A 3 0.49 13.53 7.82
C LEU A 3 -0.83 12.84 8.15
N ARG A 4 -1.90 13.33 7.52
CA ARG A 4 -3.23 12.69 7.58
C ARG A 4 -3.33 11.69 6.44
N VAL A 5 -3.46 10.42 6.77
CA VAL A 5 -3.58 9.31 5.83
C VAL A 5 -5.03 8.85 5.77
N ALA A 6 -5.62 8.90 4.59
CA ALA A 6 -6.95 8.37 4.30
C ALA A 6 -6.84 6.93 3.79
N LEU A 7 -7.39 5.99 4.53
CA LEU A 7 -7.61 4.61 4.10
C LEU A 7 -8.91 4.56 3.30
N CYS A 8 -8.81 4.45 1.98
CA CYS A 8 -9.94 4.41 1.08
C CYS A 8 -10.37 2.96 0.82
N GLN A 9 -11.00 2.34 1.83
CA GLN A 9 -11.52 0.98 1.72
C GLN A 9 -12.81 0.97 0.92
N VAL A 10 -12.68 0.91 -0.39
CA VAL A 10 -13.80 1.00 -1.34
C VAL A 10 -13.73 -0.11 -2.37
N HIS A 11 -14.90 -0.61 -2.76
CA HIS A 11 -15.00 -1.64 -3.78
C HIS A 11 -14.56 -1.10 -5.15
N ALA A 12 -13.75 -1.88 -5.85
CA ALA A 12 -13.36 -1.58 -7.23
C ALA A 12 -14.36 -2.20 -8.21
N GLU A 13 -15.00 -1.37 -9.02
CA GLU A 13 -15.87 -1.82 -10.10
C GLU A 13 -15.05 -2.33 -11.31
N LYS A 14 -15.70 -3.08 -12.21
CA LYS A 14 -15.06 -3.55 -13.46
C LYS A 14 -14.83 -2.43 -14.47
N ASP A 15 -15.41 -1.25 -14.26
CA ASP A 15 -15.26 -0.07 -15.11
C ASP A 15 -14.18 0.86 -14.56
N PRO A 16 -12.98 0.94 -15.21
CA PRO A 16 -11.89 1.78 -14.77
C PRO A 16 -12.22 3.27 -14.68
N GLY A 17 -13.08 3.76 -15.59
CA GLY A 17 -13.52 5.16 -15.58
C GLY A 17 -14.33 5.50 -14.33
N LYS A 18 -15.20 4.59 -13.90
CA LYS A 18 -15.95 4.77 -12.66
C LYS A 18 -15.05 4.74 -11.42
N ASN A 19 -14.04 3.87 -11.41
CA ASN A 19 -13.08 3.80 -10.31
C ASN A 19 -12.28 5.11 -10.21
N LEU A 20 -11.84 5.66 -11.34
CA LEU A 20 -11.14 6.95 -11.39
C LEU A 20 -12.03 8.09 -10.89
N LEU A 21 -13.24 8.23 -11.40
CA LEU A 21 -14.21 9.25 -10.97
C LEU A 21 -14.52 9.14 -9.47
N ARG A 22 -14.65 7.92 -8.95
CA ARG A 22 -14.87 7.70 -7.52
C ARG A 22 -13.65 8.09 -6.68
N LEU A 23 -12.45 7.76 -7.14
CA LEU A 23 -11.20 8.20 -6.52
C LEU A 23 -11.16 9.73 -6.42
N GLU A 24 -11.44 10.42 -7.52
CA GLU A 24 -11.45 11.88 -7.54
C GLU A 24 -12.47 12.48 -6.56
N ASP A 25 -13.70 11.94 -6.53
CA ASP A 25 -14.75 12.39 -5.60
C ASP A 25 -14.30 12.23 -4.14
N ILE A 26 -13.69 11.10 -3.78
CA ILE A 26 -13.16 10.84 -2.44
C ILE A 26 -12.06 11.86 -2.09
N VAL A 27 -11.09 12.05 -2.98
CA VAL A 27 -9.99 13.00 -2.77
C VAL A 27 -10.49 14.43 -2.62
N ARG A 28 -11.50 14.84 -3.40
CA ARG A 28 -12.07 16.19 -3.32
C ARG A 28 -12.85 16.44 -2.04
N ARG A 29 -13.51 15.42 -1.49
CA ARG A 29 -14.40 15.56 -0.31
C ARG A 29 -13.73 15.27 1.02
N THR A 30 -12.59 14.59 1.01
CA THR A 30 -11.90 14.17 2.26
C THR A 30 -10.74 15.11 2.55
N ASP A 31 -10.56 15.48 3.81
CA ASP A 31 -9.44 16.29 4.25
C ASP A 31 -8.30 15.40 4.73
N ALA A 32 -7.37 15.08 3.83
CA ALA A 32 -6.19 14.26 4.08
C ALA A 32 -5.01 14.67 3.19
N ASP A 33 -3.80 14.29 3.59
CA ASP A 33 -2.57 14.53 2.84
C ASP A 33 -2.26 13.38 1.88
N LEU A 34 -2.49 12.12 2.31
CA LEU A 34 -2.25 10.91 1.53
C LEU A 34 -3.53 10.08 1.45
N PHE A 35 -3.90 9.69 0.25
CA PHE A 35 -5.03 8.79 -0.03
C PHE A 35 -4.49 7.44 -0.51
N VAL A 36 -4.82 6.36 0.19
CA VAL A 36 -4.38 5.02 -0.17
C VAL A 36 -5.58 4.20 -0.64
N PHE A 37 -5.46 3.61 -1.84
CA PHE A 37 -6.47 2.77 -2.48
C PHE A 37 -5.98 1.32 -2.57
N PRO A 38 -6.89 0.34 -2.73
CA PRO A 38 -6.55 -1.09 -2.77
C PRO A 38 -5.65 -1.50 -3.94
N GLU A 39 -5.10 -2.70 -3.85
CA GLU A 39 -4.41 -3.41 -4.94
C GLU A 39 -5.32 -3.49 -6.16
N LEU A 40 -4.75 -3.15 -7.35
CA LEU A 40 -5.45 -3.18 -8.65
C LEU A 40 -6.78 -2.40 -8.69
N TYR A 41 -6.90 -1.35 -7.87
CA TYR A 41 -8.15 -0.61 -7.72
C TYR A 41 -8.69 -0.06 -9.05
N LEU A 42 -7.81 0.49 -9.91
CA LEU A 42 -8.27 1.10 -11.15
C LEU A 42 -8.93 0.10 -12.12
N SER A 43 -8.50 -1.16 -12.12
CA SER A 43 -9.06 -2.20 -13.01
C SER A 43 -10.01 -3.18 -12.33
N SER A 44 -10.14 -3.12 -11.01
CA SER A 44 -10.55 -4.24 -10.15
C SER A 44 -9.61 -5.44 -10.22
N TYR A 45 -9.60 -6.30 -9.19
CA TYR A 45 -8.74 -7.48 -9.12
C TYR A 45 -9.07 -8.47 -10.26
N GLY A 46 -8.05 -8.86 -11.03
CA GLY A 46 -8.22 -9.72 -12.20
C GLY A 46 -8.78 -9.01 -13.44
N GLY A 47 -9.06 -7.71 -13.36
CA GLY A 47 -9.48 -6.88 -14.48
C GLY A 47 -8.32 -6.36 -15.32
N SER A 48 -8.65 -5.68 -16.42
CA SER A 48 -7.69 -5.04 -17.32
C SER A 48 -8.04 -3.56 -17.51
N LEU A 49 -7.07 -2.79 -17.98
CA LEU A 49 -7.28 -1.41 -18.38
C LEU A 49 -7.37 -1.28 -19.92
N PRO A 50 -8.18 -0.34 -20.43
CA PRO A 50 -8.10 0.05 -21.83
C PRO A 50 -6.69 0.53 -22.19
N LYS A 51 -6.26 0.27 -23.41
CA LYS A 51 -4.95 0.75 -23.89
C LYS A 51 -4.86 2.27 -23.77
N GLY A 52 -3.76 2.76 -23.20
CA GLY A 52 -3.54 4.19 -22.98
C GLY A 52 -4.34 4.81 -21.81
N PHE A 53 -5.08 4.02 -21.03
CA PHE A 53 -5.84 4.53 -19.89
C PHE A 53 -4.95 5.25 -18.89
N LEU A 54 -3.80 4.68 -18.54
CA LEU A 54 -2.86 5.29 -17.59
C LEU A 54 -2.19 6.55 -18.14
N ASP A 55 -2.07 6.68 -19.47
CA ASP A 55 -1.49 7.87 -20.10
C ASP A 55 -2.34 9.14 -19.87
N THR A 56 -3.64 8.95 -19.58
CA THR A 56 -4.56 10.04 -19.23
C THR A 56 -4.84 10.09 -17.73
N ALA A 57 -5.08 8.96 -17.09
CA ALA A 57 -5.45 8.89 -15.69
C ALA A 57 -4.33 9.39 -14.74
N ILE A 58 -3.05 9.10 -15.04
CA ILE A 58 -1.93 9.58 -14.21
C ILE A 58 -1.83 11.10 -14.23
N PRO A 59 -1.80 11.80 -15.38
CA PRO A 59 -1.85 13.25 -15.42
C PRO A 59 -3.09 13.88 -14.74
N GLU A 60 -4.26 13.27 -14.87
CA GLU A 60 -5.47 13.70 -14.16
C GLU A 60 -5.30 13.62 -12.64
N MET A 61 -4.79 12.51 -12.13
CA MET A 61 -4.47 12.35 -10.70
C MET A 61 -3.37 13.32 -10.23
N GLN A 62 -2.33 13.59 -11.03
CA GLN A 62 -1.31 14.60 -10.72
C GLN A 62 -1.94 16.00 -10.61
N GLY A 63 -2.82 16.37 -11.54
CA GLY A 63 -3.58 17.61 -11.49
C GLY A 63 -4.42 17.73 -10.21
N LEU A 64 -5.11 16.65 -9.83
CA LEU A 64 -5.87 16.57 -8.58
C LEU A 64 -4.96 16.69 -7.34
N CYS A 65 -3.82 16.02 -7.34
CA CYS A 65 -2.81 16.13 -6.27
C CYS A 65 -2.29 17.56 -6.13
N SER A 66 -2.04 18.25 -7.25
CA SER A 66 -1.63 19.65 -7.26
C SER A 66 -2.71 20.58 -6.69
N GLU A 67 -3.96 20.40 -7.12
CA GLU A 67 -5.11 21.18 -6.64
C GLU A 67 -5.33 21.01 -5.13
N ARG A 68 -5.13 19.80 -4.60
CA ARG A 68 -5.42 19.45 -3.20
C ARG A 68 -4.22 19.49 -2.28
N GLY A 69 -3.00 19.63 -2.80
CA GLY A 69 -1.76 19.55 -2.02
C GLY A 69 -1.54 18.18 -1.37
N CYS A 70 -1.99 17.10 -2.02
CA CYS A 70 -1.99 15.74 -1.50
C CYS A 70 -1.20 14.76 -2.37
N ALA A 71 -1.18 13.48 -1.98
CA ALA A 71 -0.73 12.37 -2.80
C ALA A 71 -1.79 11.27 -2.85
N VAL A 72 -1.75 10.48 -3.92
CA VAL A 72 -2.61 9.30 -4.13
C VAL A 72 -1.73 8.08 -4.33
N CYS A 73 -2.00 7.02 -3.54
CA CYS A 73 -1.40 5.70 -3.71
C CYS A 73 -2.47 4.73 -4.24
N VAL A 74 -2.30 4.21 -5.46
CA VAL A 74 -3.34 3.43 -6.16
C VAL A 74 -2.76 2.31 -7.00
N GLY A 75 -3.44 1.15 -7.01
CA GLY A 75 -3.05 -0.04 -7.77
C GLY A 75 -3.65 -0.10 -9.17
N ALA A 76 -2.85 -0.55 -10.14
CA ALA A 76 -3.27 -0.78 -11.52
C ALA A 76 -2.40 -1.85 -12.21
N PRO A 77 -2.94 -2.63 -13.17
CA PRO A 77 -2.11 -3.44 -14.04
C PRO A 77 -1.39 -2.57 -15.06
N VAL A 78 -0.13 -2.90 -15.34
CA VAL A 78 0.69 -2.24 -16.37
C VAL A 78 1.21 -3.28 -17.35
N GLU A 79 1.04 -3.02 -18.63
CA GLU A 79 1.58 -3.84 -19.70
C GLU A 79 2.74 -3.08 -20.38
N ASP A 80 3.97 -3.54 -20.09
CA ASP A 80 5.20 -3.02 -20.68
C ASP A 80 6.13 -4.17 -21.10
N ASP A 81 7.02 -4.62 -20.23
CA ASP A 81 7.86 -5.81 -20.34
C ASP A 81 7.17 -7.02 -19.67
N GLY A 82 5.94 -7.29 -20.06
CA GLY A 82 5.01 -8.23 -19.45
C GLY A 82 3.93 -7.52 -18.64
N LEU A 83 2.90 -8.27 -18.23
CA LEU A 83 1.83 -7.71 -17.39
C LEU A 83 2.30 -7.64 -15.93
N ARG A 84 2.28 -6.45 -15.34
CA ARG A 84 2.69 -6.19 -13.95
C ARG A 84 1.48 -5.88 -13.07
N ASN A 85 1.52 -6.30 -11.83
CA ASN A 85 0.64 -5.82 -10.77
C ASN A 85 1.36 -4.66 -10.07
N SER A 86 0.98 -3.43 -10.39
CA SER A 86 1.72 -2.24 -10.02
C SER A 86 0.97 -1.39 -9.01
N GLN A 87 1.71 -0.79 -8.08
CA GLN A 87 1.24 0.23 -7.17
C GLN A 87 1.93 1.55 -7.50
N PHE A 88 1.16 2.61 -7.62
CA PHE A 88 1.64 3.96 -7.91
C PHE A 88 1.50 4.84 -6.68
N PHE A 89 2.51 5.67 -6.41
CA PHE A 89 2.40 6.81 -5.52
C PHE A 89 2.55 8.07 -6.35
N ILE A 90 1.48 8.84 -6.44
CA ILE A 90 1.33 9.96 -7.36
C ILE A 90 1.23 11.25 -6.55
N THR A 91 2.10 12.19 -6.85
CA THR A 91 2.08 13.57 -6.33
C THR A 91 1.82 14.55 -7.47
N ALA A 92 1.83 15.86 -7.20
CA ALA A 92 1.76 16.87 -8.24
C ALA A 92 2.91 16.76 -9.25
N ASP A 93 4.11 16.45 -8.77
CA ASP A 93 5.36 16.56 -9.54
C ASP A 93 5.99 15.21 -9.89
N ASP A 94 5.72 14.17 -9.07
CA ASP A 94 6.39 12.87 -9.19
C ASP A 94 5.39 11.71 -9.25
N VAL A 95 5.84 10.63 -9.90
CA VAL A 95 5.14 9.33 -9.93
C VAL A 95 6.16 8.24 -9.60
N HIS A 96 5.94 7.57 -8.47
CA HIS A 96 6.74 6.39 -8.09
C HIS A 96 5.92 5.13 -8.34
N ARG A 97 6.53 4.11 -8.94
CA ARG A 97 5.91 2.82 -9.25
C ARG A 97 6.64 1.70 -8.53
N TYR A 98 5.87 0.80 -7.95
CA TYR A 98 6.32 -0.48 -7.43
C TYR A 98 5.58 -1.61 -8.15
N ASP A 99 6.29 -2.61 -8.60
CA ASP A 99 5.73 -3.82 -9.18
C ASP A 99 5.83 -4.95 -8.18
N LYS A 100 4.71 -5.64 -7.92
CA LYS A 100 4.60 -6.74 -6.96
C LYS A 100 5.72 -7.76 -7.17
N LEU A 101 6.51 -8.02 -6.13
CA LEU A 101 7.65 -8.94 -6.17
C LEU A 101 7.24 -10.40 -6.05
N HIS A 102 6.29 -10.69 -5.16
CA HIS A 102 5.84 -12.05 -4.87
C HIS A 102 4.40 -12.25 -5.33
N LEU A 103 4.24 -12.98 -6.42
CA LEU A 103 2.94 -13.26 -7.01
C LEU A 103 2.22 -14.38 -6.25
N ALA A 104 0.96 -14.15 -5.88
CA ALA A 104 0.13 -15.15 -5.23
C ALA A 104 -0.42 -16.15 -6.26
N ARG A 105 0.09 -17.38 -6.23
CA ARG A 105 -0.26 -18.46 -7.17
C ARG A 105 -0.91 -19.62 -6.44
N PHE A 106 -1.78 -19.35 -5.47
CA PHE A 106 -2.45 -20.32 -4.63
C PHE A 106 -3.88 -19.89 -4.32
N GLY A 107 -4.73 -20.86 -3.97
CA GLY A 107 -6.13 -20.62 -3.59
C GLY A 107 -6.90 -19.94 -4.72
N ILE A 108 -7.60 -18.88 -4.37
CA ILE A 108 -8.38 -18.05 -5.31
C ILE A 108 -7.52 -17.06 -6.11
N TYR A 109 -6.24 -16.90 -5.73
CA TYR A 109 -5.33 -15.95 -6.36
C TYR A 109 -4.70 -16.59 -7.60
N ALA A 110 -5.05 -16.09 -8.77
CA ALA A 110 -4.57 -16.60 -10.05
C ALA A 110 -3.67 -15.56 -10.72
N GLU A 111 -2.54 -15.23 -10.07
CA GLU A 111 -1.61 -14.21 -10.58
C GLU A 111 -0.59 -14.77 -11.59
N ASN A 112 -0.89 -15.91 -12.23
CA ASN A 112 0.00 -16.55 -13.21
C ASN A 112 0.23 -15.71 -14.48
N GLN A 113 -0.71 -14.80 -14.81
CA GLN A 113 -0.59 -13.88 -15.94
C GLN A 113 0.37 -12.72 -15.67
N TYR A 114 0.68 -12.44 -14.40
CA TYR A 114 1.60 -11.35 -14.07
C TYR A 114 3.05 -11.79 -14.09
N THR A 115 3.91 -10.84 -14.42
CA THR A 115 5.37 -10.94 -14.29
C THR A 115 5.79 -10.23 -13.01
N ALA A 116 6.60 -10.89 -12.18
CA ALA A 116 7.07 -10.33 -10.93
C ALA A 116 7.98 -9.11 -11.13
N GLY A 117 7.88 -8.14 -10.23
CA GLY A 117 8.84 -7.04 -10.12
C GLY A 117 10.24 -7.52 -9.73
N THR A 118 11.23 -6.64 -9.81
CA THR A 118 12.65 -6.98 -9.55
C THR A 118 13.32 -6.04 -8.58
N SER A 119 12.65 -4.99 -8.12
CA SER A 119 13.25 -3.96 -7.25
C SER A 119 12.27 -3.41 -6.24
N LEU A 120 12.81 -2.94 -5.12
CA LEU A 120 12.09 -2.16 -4.14
C LEU A 120 11.97 -0.71 -4.62
N THR A 121 10.90 -0.03 -4.20
CA THR A 121 10.68 1.39 -4.49
C THR A 121 10.59 2.17 -3.19
N MET A 122 11.52 3.11 -3.00
CA MET A 122 11.55 4.00 -1.84
C MET A 122 11.76 5.44 -2.29
N PHE A 123 11.09 6.38 -1.64
CA PHE A 123 11.11 7.80 -1.99
C PHE A 123 10.78 8.67 -0.78
N GLN A 124 11.06 9.96 -0.88
CA GLN A 124 10.70 10.95 0.15
C GLN A 124 9.55 11.82 -0.33
N TRP A 125 8.61 12.08 0.57
CA TRP A 125 7.52 13.02 0.33
C TRP A 125 7.10 13.68 1.65
N LYS A 126 6.92 15.02 1.62
CA LYS A 126 6.56 15.83 2.81
C LYS A 126 7.34 15.39 4.07
N GLY A 127 8.68 15.24 3.95
CA GLY A 127 9.58 14.96 5.06
C GLY A 127 9.49 13.59 5.73
N MET A 128 8.78 12.65 5.11
CA MET A 128 8.77 11.22 5.46
C MET A 128 9.29 10.37 4.31
N THR A 129 9.90 9.24 4.62
CA THR A 129 10.41 8.26 3.66
C THR A 129 9.44 7.09 3.56
N PHE A 130 8.96 6.82 2.35
CA PHE A 130 7.97 5.79 2.06
C PHE A 130 8.59 4.62 1.31
N GLY A 131 8.17 3.39 1.67
CA GLY A 131 8.31 2.18 0.88
C GLY A 131 6.94 1.67 0.44
N MET A 132 6.89 0.89 -0.61
CA MET A 132 5.66 0.24 -1.11
C MET A 132 5.83 -1.25 -1.23
N GLU A 133 4.75 -1.99 -0.98
CA GLU A 133 4.62 -3.42 -1.24
C GLU A 133 3.17 -3.75 -1.59
N VAL A 134 2.91 -4.93 -2.17
CA VAL A 134 1.58 -5.33 -2.60
C VAL A 134 1.20 -6.69 -2.02
N CYS A 135 0.19 -6.69 -1.15
CA CYS A 135 -0.56 -7.86 -0.67
C CYS A 135 0.33 -8.98 -0.11
N TYR A 136 0.62 -10.00 -0.94
CA TYR A 136 1.40 -11.17 -0.55
C TYR A 136 2.84 -10.82 -0.15
N ASP A 137 3.37 -9.69 -0.62
CA ASP A 137 4.70 -9.19 -0.27
C ASP A 137 4.89 -8.99 1.23
N ILE A 138 3.84 -8.64 1.99
CA ILE A 138 3.88 -8.47 3.44
C ILE A 138 4.31 -9.74 4.20
N MET A 139 4.11 -10.93 3.57
CA MET A 139 4.54 -12.20 4.16
C MET A 139 6.06 -12.35 4.22
N PHE A 140 6.80 -11.56 3.42
CA PHE A 140 8.25 -11.62 3.29
C PHE A 140 8.89 -10.51 4.14
N PRO A 141 9.42 -10.86 5.34
CA PRO A 141 9.98 -9.87 6.27
C PRO A 141 11.17 -9.10 5.69
N GLU A 142 11.81 -9.67 4.68
CA GLU A 142 12.94 -9.08 3.98
C GLU A 142 12.62 -7.72 3.36
N ILE A 143 11.39 -7.54 2.85
CA ILE A 143 10.94 -6.29 2.22
C ILE A 143 10.88 -5.16 3.25
N HIS A 144 10.12 -5.35 4.33
CA HIS A 144 10.03 -4.36 5.41
C HIS A 144 11.39 -4.08 6.04
N ARG A 145 12.19 -5.15 6.26
CA ARG A 145 13.53 -5.02 6.83
C ARG A 145 14.45 -4.21 5.92
N ALA A 146 14.42 -4.44 4.61
CA ALA A 146 15.22 -3.68 3.65
C ALA A 146 14.82 -2.20 3.66
N TYR A 147 13.53 -1.89 3.64
CA TYR A 147 13.03 -0.51 3.76
C TYR A 147 13.46 0.15 5.06
N ALA A 148 13.29 -0.51 6.19
CA ALA A 148 13.66 0.03 7.50
C ALA A 148 15.16 0.33 7.59
N LEU A 149 16.02 -0.59 7.13
CA LEU A 149 17.48 -0.41 7.12
C LEU A 149 17.92 0.69 6.15
N ALA A 150 17.13 0.99 5.12
CA ALA A 150 17.34 2.11 4.21
C ALA A 150 16.75 3.44 4.72
N GLY A 151 16.09 3.44 5.90
CA GLY A 151 15.59 4.64 6.55
C GLY A 151 14.13 4.97 6.27
N ALA A 152 13.32 4.00 5.82
CA ALA A 152 11.89 4.21 5.66
C ALA A 152 11.20 4.53 6.99
N ASP A 153 10.20 5.39 6.92
CA ASP A 153 9.31 5.77 8.01
C ASP A 153 7.96 5.06 7.91
N VAL A 154 7.52 4.84 6.68
CA VAL A 154 6.20 4.27 6.35
C VAL A 154 6.35 3.22 5.26
N VAL A 155 5.71 2.06 5.43
CA VAL A 155 5.52 1.07 4.37
C VAL A 155 4.02 0.98 4.06
N ILE A 156 3.68 1.24 2.79
CA ILE A 156 2.30 1.11 2.29
C ILE A 156 2.14 -0.29 1.68
N SER A 157 1.18 -1.05 2.21
CA SER A 157 0.83 -2.40 1.79
C SER A 157 -0.59 -2.42 1.25
N SER A 158 -0.77 -2.24 -0.06
CA SER A 158 -2.08 -2.33 -0.71
C SER A 158 -2.39 -3.78 -1.06
N ALA A 159 -3.60 -4.23 -0.75
CA ALA A 159 -3.98 -5.63 -0.84
C ALA A 159 -5.34 -5.88 -1.52
N ALA A 160 -5.48 -7.07 -2.05
CA ALA A 160 -6.73 -7.71 -2.44
C ALA A 160 -6.82 -9.07 -1.74
N SER A 161 -6.81 -9.02 -0.40
CA SER A 161 -6.75 -10.20 0.47
C SER A 161 -8.16 -10.71 0.77
N ALA A 162 -8.41 -11.98 0.46
CA ALA A 162 -9.69 -12.63 0.71
C ALA A 162 -9.78 -13.26 2.10
N GLY A 163 -10.99 -13.62 2.51
CA GLY A 163 -11.34 -14.09 3.84
C GLY A 163 -10.39 -15.09 4.50
N PRO A 164 -9.95 -16.16 3.81
CA PRO A 164 -9.02 -17.13 4.39
C PRO A 164 -7.67 -16.56 4.85
N SER A 165 -7.22 -15.45 4.25
CA SER A 165 -5.94 -14.81 4.60
C SER A 165 -6.02 -13.86 5.79
N ARG A 166 -7.22 -13.49 6.25
CA ARG A 166 -7.44 -12.48 7.30
C ARG A 166 -6.61 -12.77 8.56
N GLN A 167 -6.71 -13.99 9.09
CA GLN A 167 -6.03 -14.36 10.31
C GLN A 167 -4.50 -14.26 10.25
N PHE A 168 -3.91 -14.34 9.06
CA PHE A 168 -2.47 -14.20 8.87
C PHE A 168 -2.09 -12.73 8.80
N MET A 169 -2.81 -11.92 8.03
CA MET A 169 -2.57 -10.49 7.87
C MET A 169 -2.69 -9.74 9.21
N GLU A 170 -3.72 -10.06 10.03
CA GLU A 170 -3.91 -9.47 11.36
C GLU A 170 -2.76 -9.77 12.35
N ARG A 171 -2.03 -10.86 12.14
CA ARG A 171 -0.86 -11.21 12.98
C ARG A 171 0.44 -10.64 12.44
N ILE A 172 0.58 -10.59 11.12
CA ILE A 172 1.82 -10.17 10.47
C ILE A 172 1.94 -8.65 10.45
N GLY A 173 0.87 -7.92 10.19
CA GLY A 173 0.89 -6.46 10.09
C GLY A 173 1.55 -5.77 11.30
N PRO A 174 1.09 -6.01 12.54
CA PRO A 174 1.72 -5.40 13.72
C PRO A 174 3.16 -5.88 13.94
N ALA A 175 3.48 -7.13 13.57
CA ALA A 175 4.86 -7.63 13.66
C ALA A 175 5.79 -6.87 12.71
N ARG A 176 5.36 -6.61 11.46
CA ARG A 176 6.13 -5.84 10.48
C ARG A 176 6.44 -4.42 10.97
N SER A 177 5.46 -3.76 11.59
CA SER A 177 5.69 -2.45 12.20
C SER A 177 6.68 -2.51 13.36
N LEU A 178 6.43 -3.40 14.32
CA LEU A 178 7.22 -3.51 15.56
C LEU A 178 8.69 -3.89 15.30
N GLU A 179 8.93 -4.91 14.49
CA GLU A 179 10.29 -5.41 14.21
C GLU A 179 11.13 -4.47 13.33
N ASN A 180 10.49 -3.45 12.73
CA ASN A 180 11.13 -2.49 11.83
C ASN A 180 10.99 -1.03 12.30
N THR A 181 10.25 -0.77 13.37
CA THR A 181 9.97 0.58 13.91
C THR A 181 9.52 1.57 12.80
N VAL A 182 8.57 1.12 11.98
CA VAL A 182 7.95 1.89 10.89
C VAL A 182 6.43 1.84 11.02
N TYR A 183 5.74 2.80 10.43
CA TYR A 183 4.31 2.62 10.20
C TYR A 183 4.07 1.60 9.09
N THR A 184 3.09 0.72 9.28
CA THR A 184 2.54 -0.13 8.21
C THR A 184 1.12 0.35 7.90
N VAL A 185 0.93 0.90 6.71
CA VAL A 185 -0.38 1.31 6.19
C VAL A 185 -0.91 0.16 5.34
N PHE A 186 -1.75 -0.68 5.93
CA PHE A 186 -2.37 -1.80 5.24
C PHE A 186 -3.74 -1.41 4.70
N LEU A 187 -3.91 -1.45 3.39
CA LEU A 187 -5.19 -1.18 2.75
C LEU A 187 -5.66 -2.38 1.96
N ASN A 188 -6.80 -2.92 2.35
CA ASN A 188 -7.39 -4.07 1.69
C ASN A 188 -8.59 -3.71 0.81
N ASN A 189 -8.79 -4.50 -0.21
CA ASN A 189 -10.00 -4.49 -1.02
C ASN A 189 -11.21 -4.96 -0.22
N ILE A 190 -12.40 -4.63 -0.72
CA ILE A 190 -13.68 -5.07 -0.17
C ILE A 190 -14.61 -5.51 -1.29
N GLY A 191 -15.57 -6.39 -0.98
CA GLY A 191 -16.57 -6.85 -1.92
C GLY A 191 -16.28 -8.25 -2.47
N PRO A 192 -17.05 -8.72 -3.45
CA PRO A 192 -16.98 -10.09 -3.94
C PRO A 192 -15.66 -10.37 -4.68
N CYS A 193 -15.15 -11.61 -4.50
CA CYS A 193 -13.99 -12.15 -5.17
C CYS A 193 -14.25 -13.60 -5.57
N GLY A 194 -14.87 -13.85 -6.73
CA GLY A 194 -15.34 -15.17 -7.12
C GLY A 194 -16.37 -15.70 -6.12
N ASP A 195 -16.11 -16.90 -5.56
CA ASP A 195 -16.94 -17.53 -4.53
C ASP A 195 -16.61 -17.06 -3.10
N ASP A 196 -15.66 -16.15 -2.94
CA ASP A 196 -15.21 -15.57 -1.68
C ASP A 196 -15.44 -14.04 -1.67
N LYS A 197 -14.95 -13.36 -0.65
CA LYS A 197 -14.97 -11.92 -0.54
C LYS A 197 -13.64 -11.38 -0.03
N PHE A 198 -13.26 -10.21 -0.49
CA PHE A 198 -12.25 -9.39 0.18
C PHE A 198 -12.81 -8.89 1.51
N TRP A 199 -12.03 -9.06 2.57
CA TRP A 199 -12.55 -8.88 3.94
C TRP A 199 -12.46 -7.45 4.48
N GLY A 200 -11.87 -6.51 3.73
CA GLY A 200 -11.66 -5.17 4.25
C GLY A 200 -10.65 -5.14 5.39
N GLY A 201 -11.02 -4.57 6.54
CA GLY A 201 -10.16 -4.51 7.73
C GLY A 201 -8.88 -3.72 7.50
N SER A 202 -8.92 -2.74 6.58
CA SER A 202 -7.79 -1.83 6.34
C SER A 202 -7.39 -1.12 7.62
N CYS A 203 -6.09 -0.97 7.86
CA CYS A 203 -5.61 -0.47 9.13
C CYS A 203 -4.26 0.24 9.03
N ILE A 204 -3.93 1.01 10.05
CA ILE A 204 -2.60 1.57 10.25
C ILE A 204 -2.05 1.01 11.55
N TYR A 205 -0.89 0.37 11.48
CA TYR A 205 -0.10 -0.01 12.63
C TYR A 205 0.99 1.03 12.89
N GLY A 206 1.09 1.48 14.13
CA GLY A 206 2.16 2.37 14.59
C GLY A 206 3.52 1.66 14.68
N PRO A 207 4.63 2.40 14.83
CA PRO A 207 5.98 1.85 14.82
C PRO A 207 6.29 0.92 16.01
N LEU A 208 5.42 0.82 17.00
CA LEU A 208 5.48 -0.17 18.09
C LEU A 208 4.48 -1.32 17.93
N GLY A 209 3.84 -1.44 16.75
CA GLY A 209 2.88 -2.49 16.44
C GLY A 209 1.46 -2.23 16.97
N ASP A 210 1.22 -1.09 17.58
CA ASP A 210 -0.09 -0.69 18.09
C ASP A 210 -1.04 -0.27 16.94
N MET A 211 -2.33 -0.53 17.12
CA MET A 211 -3.36 -0.18 16.13
C MET A 211 -3.70 1.31 16.24
N LYS A 212 -3.44 2.08 15.18
CA LYS A 212 -3.78 3.51 15.10
C LYS A 212 -5.15 3.76 14.50
N ALA A 213 -5.51 2.97 13.51
CA ALA A 213 -6.81 3.01 12.85
C ALA A 213 -7.15 1.62 12.31
N VAL A 214 -8.43 1.31 12.26
CA VAL A 214 -8.95 0.10 11.64
C VAL A 214 -10.31 0.38 11.03
N ALA A 215 -10.51 -0.07 9.80
CA ALA A 215 -11.79 -0.02 9.11
C ALA A 215 -12.62 -1.28 9.43
N ASP A 216 -13.93 -1.10 9.49
CA ASP A 216 -14.88 -2.21 9.58
C ASP A 216 -14.94 -3.04 8.27
N ASP A 217 -15.80 -4.06 8.25
CA ASP A 217 -15.99 -4.94 7.08
C ASP A 217 -16.82 -4.29 5.95
N GLY A 218 -17.13 -2.98 6.05
CA GLY A 218 -17.89 -2.19 5.08
C GLY A 218 -17.03 -1.23 4.27
N GLU A 219 -17.61 -0.66 3.22
CA GLU A 219 -16.98 0.46 2.51
C GLU A 219 -16.88 1.68 3.41
N CYS A 220 -15.70 2.26 3.50
CA CYS A 220 -15.47 3.48 4.28
C CYS A 220 -14.21 4.22 3.82
N VAL A 221 -14.12 5.48 4.21
CA VAL A 221 -12.89 6.27 4.18
C VAL A 221 -12.61 6.72 5.60
N ILE A 222 -11.52 6.24 6.18
CA ILE A 222 -11.10 6.64 7.53
C ILE A 222 -9.79 7.39 7.45
N VAL A 223 -9.66 8.46 8.25
CA VAL A 223 -8.46 9.29 8.29
C VAL A 223 -7.78 9.12 9.64
N SER A 224 -6.47 8.89 9.61
CA SER A 224 -5.63 8.83 10.80
C SER A 224 -4.35 9.62 10.59
N VAL A 225 -3.73 10.02 11.69
CA VAL A 225 -2.48 10.80 11.67
C VAL A 225 -1.31 9.86 11.91
N ILE A 226 -0.26 10.03 11.10
CA ILE A 226 1.06 9.44 11.31
C ILE A 226 2.07 10.56 11.60
N SER A 227 3.10 10.28 12.43
CA SER A 227 4.01 11.31 12.94
C SER A 227 5.47 10.84 12.94
N THR A 228 6.38 11.70 12.46
CA THR A 228 7.83 11.46 12.58
C THR A 228 8.29 11.45 14.03
N GLU A 229 7.62 12.17 14.91
CA GLU A 229 7.94 12.19 16.35
C GLU A 229 7.68 10.82 16.99
N GLU A 230 6.57 10.16 16.59
CA GLU A 230 6.26 8.82 17.09
C GLU A 230 7.27 7.77 16.62
N ILE A 231 7.75 7.88 15.37
CA ILE A 231 8.81 7.02 14.82
C ILE A 231 10.11 7.23 15.62
N ALA A 232 10.51 8.49 15.84
CA ALA A 232 11.71 8.82 16.60
C ALA A 232 11.63 8.22 18.01
N ARG A 233 10.49 8.41 18.70
CA ARG A 233 10.26 7.85 20.03
C ARG A 233 10.31 6.31 20.04
N ALA A 234 9.75 5.67 19.02
CA ALA A 234 9.80 4.21 18.90
C ALA A 234 11.24 3.71 18.75
N ARG A 235 12.04 4.39 17.93
CA ARG A 235 13.47 4.08 17.73
C ARG A 235 14.32 4.35 18.98
N GLU A 236 13.98 5.35 19.79
CA GLU A 236 14.60 5.57 21.12
C GLU A 236 14.28 4.44 22.11
N ILE A 237 13.12 3.81 22.02
CA ILE A 237 12.70 2.71 22.89
C ILE A 237 13.23 1.36 22.40
N ARG A 238 13.41 1.20 21.09
CA ARG A 238 13.74 -0.07 20.41
C ARG A 238 14.98 0.08 19.53
N HIS A 239 16.13 -0.36 20.05
CA HIS A 239 17.43 -0.23 19.39
C HIS A 239 17.79 -1.41 18.46
N HIS A 240 16.94 -2.43 18.32
CA HIS A 240 17.25 -3.68 17.63
C HIS A 240 17.66 -3.53 16.16
N LEU A 241 17.29 -2.44 15.47
CA LEU A 241 17.79 -2.13 14.13
C LEU A 241 19.23 -1.63 14.14
N GLU A 242 19.61 -0.86 15.18
CA GLU A 242 20.99 -0.39 15.42
C GLU A 242 21.87 -1.55 15.88
N ASP A 243 21.34 -2.42 16.76
CA ASP A 243 22.01 -3.59 17.32
C ASP A 243 22.17 -4.75 16.33
N LEU A 244 21.60 -4.61 15.10
CA LEU A 244 21.67 -5.65 14.09
C LEU A 244 23.12 -5.99 13.75
N ARG A 245 23.52 -7.25 14.00
CA ARG A 245 24.83 -7.78 13.66
C ARG A 245 24.95 -7.90 12.13
N ARG A 246 25.80 -7.07 11.51
CA ARG A 246 26.08 -7.06 10.07
C ARG A 246 27.29 -7.89 9.69
N ASP A 247 28.03 -8.40 10.69
CA ASP A 247 29.22 -9.22 10.57
C ASP A 247 28.92 -10.72 10.54
N ILE A 248 27.66 -11.12 10.69
CA ILE A 248 27.24 -12.51 10.64
C ILE A 248 26.87 -12.88 9.20
N ASP A 249 27.48 -13.95 8.68
CA ASP A 249 26.98 -14.58 7.44
C ASP A 249 25.75 -15.43 7.78
N TRP A 250 24.58 -14.92 7.41
CA TRP A 250 23.29 -15.59 7.64
C TRP A 250 22.97 -16.71 6.64
N LYS A 251 23.92 -17.03 5.73
CA LYS A 251 23.77 -18.19 4.84
C LYS A 251 23.96 -19.47 5.65
N VAL A 252 22.95 -20.32 5.63
CA VAL A 252 22.94 -21.62 6.29
C VAL A 252 22.99 -22.74 5.25
#